data_91ff9bc501dcff574531bb1ea73d4ff1
#
_entry.id   91ff9bc501dcff574531bb1ea73d4ff1
#
_cell.length_a   1.000
_cell.length_b   1.000
_cell.length_c   1.000
_cell.angle_alpha   90.00
_cell.angle_beta   90.00
_cell.angle_gamma   90.00
#
_symmetry.space_group_name_H-M   'P 1'
#
loop_
_entity.id
_entity.type
_entity.pdbx_description
1 polymer ?
#
loop_
_entity_poly.entity_id
_entity_poly.type
_entity_poly.pdbx_seq_one_letter_code
_entity_poly.pdbx_strand_id
1 'polypeptide(L)'
;QEAIATVINADAPAAMAEACTALDIPFVHISTDYVFDGSGDTARSPKDATAPLGAYGRSKLAGEAAVAAAGGRFAILRTSWVFSAHGNNFVKTMLRLAETRDSLTIVADQIGGPTPAADIAATCLKIADALQSGHGPTGVYHYAGAPDVSWAGFAREIFAQSGREVAVQDIPTYAYPTPAKRPLNSRLDCTELETAFGIPRPDWRAGLSKVLTELGAASS
;
A
#
# COMPACT_ATOMS: atom_id res chain seq x y z
N GLN A 1 3.48 12.70 19.13
CA GLN A 1 2.81 12.18 17.91
C GLN A 1 2.86 10.64 17.82
N GLU A 2 3.96 9.98 18.25
CA GLU A 2 4.05 8.50 18.17
C GLU A 2 3.02 7.82 19.09
N ALA A 3 2.77 8.34 20.30
CA ALA A 3 1.74 7.80 21.19
C ALA A 3 0.33 7.83 20.54
N ILE A 4 -0.03 8.92 19.87
CA ILE A 4 -1.31 9.01 19.15
C ILE A 4 -1.36 8.02 17.98
N ALA A 5 -0.26 7.88 17.25
CA ALA A 5 -0.16 6.89 16.18
C ALA A 5 -0.33 5.46 16.72
N THR A 6 0.19 5.14 17.89
CA THR A 6 0.00 3.83 18.54
C THR A 6 -1.45 3.59 18.90
N VAL A 7 -2.13 4.57 19.52
CA VAL A 7 -3.56 4.46 19.84
C VAL A 7 -4.40 4.18 18.58
N ILE A 8 -4.13 4.90 17.48
CA ILE A 8 -4.89 4.74 16.23
C ILE A 8 -4.55 3.44 15.50
N ASN A 9 -3.26 3.09 15.44
CA ASN A 9 -2.77 2.00 14.59
C ASN A 9 -2.62 0.65 15.32
N ALA A 10 -2.65 0.64 16.65
CA ALA A 10 -2.51 -0.57 17.46
C ALA A 10 -3.68 -0.78 18.43
N ASP A 11 -3.93 0.18 19.35
CA ASP A 11 -4.93 -0.03 20.41
C ASP A 11 -6.36 -0.11 19.84
N ALA A 12 -6.70 0.77 18.88
CA ALA A 12 -8.02 0.72 18.26
C ALA A 12 -8.24 -0.56 17.42
N PRO A 13 -7.31 -1.00 16.54
CA PRO A 13 -7.43 -2.30 15.88
C PRO A 13 -7.50 -3.49 16.84
N ALA A 14 -6.77 -3.45 17.98
CA ALA A 14 -6.86 -4.48 19.01
C ALA A 14 -8.29 -4.62 19.54
N ALA A 15 -8.86 -3.50 20.01
CA ALA A 15 -10.23 -3.48 20.55
C ALA A 15 -11.28 -3.95 19.52
N MET A 16 -11.11 -3.53 18.25
CA MET A 16 -11.99 -3.99 17.17
C MET A 16 -11.86 -5.50 16.91
N ALA A 17 -10.63 -6.01 16.87
CA ALA A 17 -10.37 -7.43 16.64
C ALA A 17 -10.90 -8.30 17.79
N GLU A 18 -10.73 -7.87 19.05
CA GLU A 18 -11.30 -8.53 20.24
C GLU A 18 -12.83 -8.58 20.18
N ALA A 19 -13.47 -7.48 19.81
CA ALA A 19 -14.92 -7.42 19.65
C ALA A 19 -15.40 -8.33 18.51
N CYS A 20 -14.70 -8.34 17.37
CA CYS A 20 -15.01 -9.24 16.26
C CYS A 20 -14.86 -10.72 16.65
N THR A 21 -13.81 -11.06 17.40
CA THR A 21 -13.60 -12.41 17.91
C THR A 21 -14.74 -12.86 18.86
N ALA A 22 -15.14 -11.98 19.78
CA ALA A 22 -16.24 -12.24 20.71
C ALA A 22 -17.60 -12.43 20.01
N LEU A 23 -17.79 -11.79 18.86
CA LEU A 23 -19.01 -11.87 18.05
C LEU A 23 -18.95 -12.96 16.95
N ASP A 24 -17.83 -13.67 16.85
CA ASP A 24 -17.54 -14.64 15.78
C ASP A 24 -17.70 -14.06 14.36
N ILE A 25 -17.26 -12.82 14.14
CA ILE A 25 -17.22 -12.17 12.82
C ILE A 25 -15.79 -11.96 12.36
N PRO A 26 -15.50 -12.04 11.03
CA PRO A 26 -14.15 -11.85 10.52
C PRO A 26 -13.69 -10.39 10.64
N PHE A 27 -12.38 -10.21 10.81
CA PHE A 27 -11.75 -8.89 10.85
C PHE A 27 -10.67 -8.77 9.79
N VAL A 28 -10.78 -7.80 8.88
CA VAL A 28 -9.75 -7.48 7.87
C VAL A 28 -9.06 -6.19 8.27
N HIS A 29 -7.73 -6.25 8.46
CA HIS A 29 -6.89 -5.13 8.87
C HIS A 29 -5.91 -4.73 7.76
N ILE A 30 -5.92 -3.46 7.37
CA ILE A 30 -4.94 -2.93 6.41
C ILE A 30 -3.65 -2.56 7.12
N SER A 31 -2.52 -3.06 6.62
CA SER A 31 -1.17 -2.73 7.08
C SER A 31 -0.31 -2.21 5.91
N THR A 32 1.00 -2.17 6.08
CA THR A 32 1.92 -1.44 5.21
C THR A 32 3.23 -2.20 4.99
N ASP A 33 3.88 -1.98 3.84
CA ASP A 33 5.26 -2.35 3.54
C ASP A 33 6.28 -1.73 4.51
N TYR A 34 5.94 -0.61 5.19
CA TYR A 34 6.80 0.07 6.17
C TYR A 34 7.06 -0.76 7.44
N VAL A 35 6.48 -1.94 7.59
CA VAL A 35 6.87 -2.92 8.63
C VAL A 35 8.23 -3.56 8.35
N PHE A 36 8.74 -3.45 7.12
CA PHE A 36 10.07 -3.92 6.72
C PHE A 36 11.10 -2.78 6.74
N ASP A 37 12.38 -3.15 6.75
CA ASP A 37 13.51 -2.21 6.72
C ASP A 37 13.79 -1.62 5.33
N GLY A 38 13.18 -2.17 4.29
CA GLY A 38 13.37 -1.74 2.91
C GLY A 38 14.74 -2.05 2.32
N SER A 39 15.52 -2.94 2.93
CA SER A 39 16.79 -3.43 2.40
C SER A 39 16.62 -4.46 1.29
N GLY A 40 17.67 -4.69 0.52
CA GLY A 40 17.66 -5.66 -0.59
C GLY A 40 16.87 -5.19 -1.80
N ASP A 41 16.68 -6.08 -2.75
CA ASP A 41 16.04 -5.82 -4.05
C ASP A 41 14.99 -6.87 -4.44
N THR A 42 14.79 -7.87 -3.59
CA THR A 42 13.78 -8.92 -3.76
C THR A 42 12.46 -8.55 -3.09
N ALA A 43 11.34 -9.06 -3.60
CA ALA A 43 10.05 -8.87 -2.97
C ALA A 43 9.99 -9.57 -1.60
N ARG A 44 9.48 -8.87 -0.59
CA ARG A 44 9.32 -9.41 0.77
C ARG A 44 8.11 -10.32 0.84
N SER A 45 8.29 -11.50 1.42
CA SER A 45 7.19 -12.41 1.74
C SER A 45 6.50 -12.01 3.06
N PRO A 46 5.24 -12.42 3.31
CA PRO A 46 4.58 -12.18 4.60
C PRO A 46 5.33 -12.76 5.81
N LYS A 47 6.19 -13.77 5.60
CA LYS A 47 6.97 -14.47 6.63
C LYS A 47 8.35 -13.88 6.89
N ASP A 48 8.79 -12.92 6.07
CA ASP A 48 10.07 -12.27 6.26
C ASP A 48 10.10 -11.47 7.56
N ALA A 49 11.27 -11.40 8.17
CA ALA A 49 11.47 -10.63 9.39
C ALA A 49 11.14 -9.16 9.20
N THR A 50 10.32 -8.62 10.09
CA THR A 50 9.95 -7.20 10.13
C THR A 50 10.98 -6.39 10.90
N ALA A 51 11.30 -5.16 10.42
CA ALA A 51 12.24 -4.24 11.06
C ALA A 51 11.90 -2.78 10.69
N PRO A 52 10.81 -2.21 11.20
CA PRO A 52 10.30 -0.91 10.77
C PRO A 52 11.26 0.24 11.10
N LEU A 53 11.57 1.10 10.11
CA LEU A 53 12.52 2.21 10.24
C LEU A 53 11.96 3.40 11.04
N GLY A 54 10.65 3.59 11.06
CA GLY A 54 10.01 4.78 11.62
C GLY A 54 8.79 4.48 12.50
N ALA A 55 8.27 5.51 13.19
CA ALA A 55 7.14 5.41 14.10
C ALA A 55 5.87 4.86 13.44
N TYR A 56 5.61 5.25 12.19
CA TYR A 56 4.48 4.72 11.42
C TYR A 56 4.55 3.20 11.26
N GLY A 57 5.68 2.68 10.76
CA GLY A 57 5.87 1.24 10.61
C GLY A 57 5.78 0.49 11.94
N ARG A 58 6.40 1.04 13.03
CA ARG A 58 6.32 0.45 14.37
C ARG A 58 4.89 0.39 14.89
N SER A 59 4.13 1.47 14.77
CA SER A 59 2.72 1.49 15.23
C SER A 59 1.83 0.55 14.42
N LYS A 60 2.03 0.45 13.10
CA LYS A 60 1.30 -0.51 12.25
C LYS A 60 1.66 -1.95 12.61
N LEU A 61 2.93 -2.27 12.81
CA LEU A 61 3.38 -3.60 13.24
C LEU A 61 2.82 -4.00 14.61
N ALA A 62 2.76 -3.06 15.55
CA ALA A 62 2.11 -3.29 16.84
C ALA A 62 0.62 -3.63 16.67
N GLY A 63 -0.08 -2.97 15.73
CA GLY A 63 -1.45 -3.30 15.37
C GLY A 63 -1.60 -4.69 14.77
N GLU A 64 -0.69 -5.11 13.88
CA GLU A 64 -0.68 -6.47 13.36
C GLU A 64 -0.58 -7.51 14.48
N ALA A 65 0.36 -7.29 15.41
CA ALA A 65 0.55 -8.19 16.54
C ALA A 65 -0.69 -8.25 17.45
N ALA A 66 -1.32 -7.11 17.71
CA ALA A 66 -2.52 -7.02 18.53
C ALA A 66 -3.74 -7.72 17.88
N VAL A 67 -3.94 -7.52 16.57
CA VAL A 67 -4.99 -8.21 15.81
C VAL A 67 -4.77 -9.72 15.82
N ALA A 68 -3.54 -10.18 15.62
CA ALA A 68 -3.22 -11.61 15.67
C ALA A 68 -3.42 -12.20 17.07
N ALA A 69 -3.07 -11.46 18.14
CA ALA A 69 -3.23 -11.88 19.52
C ALA A 69 -4.70 -11.98 19.96
N ALA A 70 -5.59 -11.14 19.39
CA ALA A 70 -7.03 -11.23 19.64
C ALA A 70 -7.64 -12.56 19.17
N GLY A 71 -6.99 -13.28 18.27
CA GLY A 71 -7.46 -14.55 17.70
C GLY A 71 -8.64 -14.37 16.74
N GLY A 72 -9.49 -15.40 16.62
CA GLY A 72 -10.64 -15.36 15.72
C GLY A 72 -10.25 -15.45 14.25
N ARG A 73 -11.18 -15.09 13.37
CA ARG A 73 -10.98 -15.11 11.92
C ARG A 73 -10.50 -13.74 11.45
N PHE A 74 -9.26 -13.62 11.04
CA PHE A 74 -8.70 -12.34 10.58
C PHE A 74 -7.85 -12.48 9.34
N ALA A 75 -7.71 -11.38 8.60
CA ALA A 75 -6.67 -11.20 7.60
C ALA A 75 -6.01 -9.83 7.80
N ILE A 76 -4.69 -9.81 7.84
CA ILE A 76 -3.88 -8.60 7.83
C ILE A 76 -3.34 -8.44 6.41
N LEU A 77 -3.71 -7.35 5.74
CA LEU A 77 -3.32 -7.08 4.36
C LEU A 77 -2.30 -5.96 4.30
N ARG A 78 -1.03 -6.29 4.13
CA ARG A 78 0.04 -5.31 3.90
C ARG A 78 -0.02 -4.84 2.46
N THR A 79 0.03 -3.52 2.26
CA THR A 79 -0.01 -2.88 0.93
C THR A 79 1.02 -1.77 0.84
N SER A 80 1.27 -1.27 -0.37
CA SER A 80 2.22 -0.20 -0.64
C SER A 80 1.65 0.84 -1.61
N TRP A 81 2.11 2.07 -1.53
CA TRP A 81 1.92 3.16 -2.52
C TRP A 81 0.47 3.34 -2.97
N VAL A 82 -0.44 3.40 -2.00
CA VAL A 82 -1.89 3.51 -2.25
C VAL A 82 -2.23 4.84 -2.95
N PHE A 83 -3.04 4.75 -4.01
CA PHE A 83 -3.54 5.91 -4.73
C PHE A 83 -5.03 5.77 -5.08
N SER A 84 -5.71 6.91 -5.26
CA SER A 84 -7.12 6.98 -5.65
C SER A 84 -7.48 8.38 -6.17
N ALA A 85 -8.70 8.55 -6.67
CA ALA A 85 -9.25 9.87 -6.96
C ALA A 85 -9.54 10.69 -5.68
N HIS A 86 -9.67 10.03 -4.52
CA HIS A 86 -10.00 10.65 -3.23
C HIS A 86 -8.76 10.93 -2.38
N GLY A 87 -8.88 11.90 -1.46
CA GLY A 87 -7.81 12.24 -0.50
C GLY A 87 -6.55 12.81 -1.18
N ASN A 88 -5.47 12.92 -0.42
CA ASN A 88 -4.17 13.33 -0.91
C ASN A 88 -3.30 12.10 -1.21
N ASN A 89 -2.73 12.05 -2.40
CA ASN A 89 -1.83 10.97 -2.82
C ASN A 89 -0.86 11.45 -3.91
N PHE A 90 0.04 10.56 -4.32
CA PHE A 90 1.08 10.88 -5.29
C PHE A 90 0.52 11.27 -6.66
N VAL A 91 -0.51 10.57 -7.17
CA VAL A 91 -1.13 10.88 -8.47
C VAL A 91 -1.64 12.32 -8.51
N LYS A 92 -2.46 12.71 -7.52
CA LYS A 92 -3.00 14.08 -7.43
C LYS A 92 -1.91 15.13 -7.22
N THR A 93 -0.85 14.78 -6.52
CA THR A 93 0.32 15.66 -6.35
C THR A 93 1.03 15.90 -7.67
N MET A 94 1.26 14.85 -8.47
CA MET A 94 1.88 14.96 -9.78
C MET A 94 1.03 15.79 -10.74
N LEU A 95 -0.27 15.53 -10.81
CA LEU A 95 -1.19 16.31 -11.65
C LEU A 95 -1.16 17.81 -11.29
N ARG A 96 -1.23 18.14 -9.99
CA ARG A 96 -1.18 19.53 -9.52
C ARG A 96 0.17 20.20 -9.84
N LEU A 97 1.28 19.51 -9.71
CA LEU A 97 2.61 20.07 -10.03
C LEU A 97 2.77 20.30 -11.53
N ALA A 98 2.18 19.45 -12.37
CA ALA A 98 2.18 19.58 -13.82
C ALA A 98 1.41 20.80 -14.35
N GLU A 99 0.60 21.46 -13.52
CA GLU A 99 -0.09 22.72 -13.91
C GLU A 99 0.86 23.92 -14.04
N THR A 100 2.01 23.86 -13.36
CA THR A 100 2.93 24.99 -13.25
C THR A 100 4.38 24.65 -13.51
N ARG A 101 4.70 23.38 -13.84
CA ARG A 101 6.08 22.92 -14.01
C ARG A 101 6.22 22.02 -15.23
N ASP A 102 7.19 22.32 -16.04
CA ASP A 102 7.57 21.53 -17.23
C ASP A 102 8.63 20.47 -16.93
N SER A 103 9.19 20.47 -15.71
CA SER A 103 10.19 19.50 -15.25
C SER A 103 10.08 19.25 -13.75
N LEU A 104 10.25 17.99 -13.34
CA LEU A 104 10.27 17.56 -11.94
C LEU A 104 11.41 16.59 -11.69
N THR A 105 12.08 16.73 -10.53
CA THR A 105 13.04 15.75 -10.02
C THR A 105 12.32 14.75 -9.13
N ILE A 106 12.37 13.47 -9.46
CA ILE A 106 11.65 12.40 -8.76
C ILE A 106 12.60 11.27 -8.39
N VAL A 107 12.44 10.72 -7.19
CA VAL A 107 13.25 9.60 -6.69
C VAL A 107 13.08 8.36 -7.58
N ALA A 108 14.20 7.77 -8.00
CA ALA A 108 14.24 6.66 -8.93
C ALA A 108 14.79 5.34 -8.33
N ASP A 109 15.33 5.38 -7.11
CA ASP A 109 15.91 4.24 -6.40
C ASP A 109 15.02 3.65 -5.29
N GLN A 110 13.81 4.17 -5.09
CA GLN A 110 12.76 3.53 -4.31
C GLN A 110 11.83 2.77 -5.26
N ILE A 111 11.67 1.47 -5.02
CA ILE A 111 10.90 0.58 -5.92
C ILE A 111 9.79 -0.10 -5.14
N GLY A 112 8.57 -0.10 -5.70
CA GLY A 112 7.40 -0.76 -5.12
C GLY A 112 6.27 -0.92 -6.13
N GLY A 113 5.14 -1.43 -5.68
CA GLY A 113 3.93 -1.63 -6.49
C GLY A 113 2.87 -0.57 -6.14
N PRO A 114 2.62 0.44 -6.99
CA PRO A 114 1.49 1.33 -6.80
C PRO A 114 0.18 0.55 -6.72
N THR A 115 -0.69 0.85 -5.76
CA THR A 115 -1.87 0.01 -5.51
C THR A 115 -3.14 0.88 -5.50
N PRO A 116 -4.08 0.65 -6.41
CA PRO A 116 -5.35 1.37 -6.43
C PRO A 116 -6.18 1.06 -5.18
N ALA A 117 -6.68 2.09 -4.48
CA ALA A 117 -7.49 1.90 -3.28
C ALA A 117 -8.79 1.13 -3.55
N ALA A 118 -9.37 1.28 -4.74
CA ALA A 118 -10.55 0.53 -5.14
C ALA A 118 -10.29 -0.99 -5.22
N ASP A 119 -9.10 -1.39 -5.72
CA ASP A 119 -8.72 -2.80 -5.79
C ASP A 119 -8.42 -3.37 -4.40
N ILE A 120 -7.83 -2.57 -3.48
CA ILE A 120 -7.68 -2.95 -2.07
C ILE A 120 -9.06 -3.18 -1.44
N ALA A 121 -10.01 -2.26 -1.64
CA ALA A 121 -11.35 -2.38 -1.09
C ALA A 121 -12.08 -3.64 -1.60
N ALA A 122 -12.03 -3.90 -2.91
CA ALA A 122 -12.60 -5.10 -3.50
C ALA A 122 -11.95 -6.38 -2.95
N THR A 123 -10.63 -6.35 -2.74
CA THR A 123 -9.88 -7.46 -2.14
C THR A 123 -10.31 -7.69 -0.69
N CYS A 124 -10.46 -6.64 0.12
CA CYS A 124 -10.94 -6.75 1.50
C CYS A 124 -12.33 -7.40 1.58
N LEU A 125 -13.25 -7.03 0.69
CA LEU A 125 -14.59 -7.62 0.65
C LEU A 125 -14.53 -9.11 0.30
N LYS A 126 -13.74 -9.51 -0.69
CA LYS A 126 -13.55 -10.92 -1.05
C LYS A 126 -12.92 -11.74 0.09
N ILE A 127 -11.92 -11.19 0.77
CA ILE A 127 -11.31 -11.84 1.94
C ILE A 127 -12.32 -11.97 3.06
N ALA A 128 -13.08 -10.91 3.37
CA ALA A 128 -14.10 -10.93 4.43
C ALA A 128 -15.19 -11.99 4.16
N ASP A 129 -15.66 -12.08 2.91
CA ASP A 129 -16.64 -13.08 2.48
C ASP A 129 -16.10 -14.51 2.61
N ALA A 130 -14.85 -14.75 2.17
CA ALA A 130 -14.19 -16.05 2.29
C ALA A 130 -13.98 -16.44 3.76
N LEU A 131 -13.56 -15.51 4.62
CA LEU A 131 -13.42 -15.75 6.06
C LEU A 131 -14.77 -16.00 6.72
N GLN A 132 -15.83 -15.26 6.33
CA GLN A 132 -17.17 -15.44 6.88
C GLN A 132 -17.77 -16.79 6.51
N SER A 133 -17.54 -17.27 5.31
CA SER A 133 -18.02 -18.58 4.84
C SER A 133 -17.13 -19.76 5.28
N GLY A 134 -16.05 -19.51 6.04
CA GLY A 134 -15.15 -20.55 6.54
C GLY A 134 -14.20 -21.15 5.50
N HIS A 135 -14.10 -20.52 4.31
CA HIS A 135 -13.23 -21.00 3.21
C HIS A 135 -11.91 -20.27 3.13
N GLY A 136 -11.72 -19.17 3.89
CA GLY A 136 -10.49 -18.38 3.89
C GLY A 136 -9.60 -18.69 5.09
N PRO A 137 -8.28 -18.88 4.90
CA PRO A 137 -7.35 -19.04 6.01
C PRO A 137 -7.05 -17.70 6.69
N THR A 138 -6.95 -17.72 8.03
CA THR A 138 -6.47 -16.60 8.84
C THR A 138 -4.97 -16.38 8.64
N GLY A 139 -4.53 -15.13 8.52
CA GLY A 139 -3.10 -14.85 8.39
C GLY A 139 -2.75 -13.44 7.95
N VAL A 140 -1.45 -13.26 7.66
CA VAL A 140 -0.88 -12.03 7.09
C VAL A 140 -0.67 -12.24 5.60
N TYR A 141 -1.10 -11.30 4.80
CA TYR A 141 -1.03 -11.34 3.34
C TYR A 141 -0.48 -10.04 2.79
N HIS A 142 0.06 -10.11 1.57
CA HIS A 142 0.52 -8.95 0.84
C HIS A 142 -0.38 -8.69 -0.38
N TYR A 143 -0.67 -7.42 -0.66
CA TYR A 143 -1.39 -7.00 -1.85
C TYR A 143 -0.82 -5.69 -2.38
N ALA A 144 -0.15 -5.74 -3.51
CA ALA A 144 0.45 -4.58 -4.18
C ALA A 144 0.29 -4.70 -5.69
N GLY A 145 0.18 -3.58 -6.36
CA GLY A 145 0.04 -3.53 -7.81
C GLY A 145 1.28 -4.05 -8.54
N ALA A 146 1.08 -4.51 -9.77
CA ALA A 146 2.11 -4.99 -10.69
C ALA A 146 2.11 -4.18 -12.00
N PRO A 147 3.27 -4.10 -12.68
CA PRO A 147 4.62 -4.46 -12.24
C PRO A 147 5.19 -3.50 -11.17
N ASP A 148 6.26 -3.92 -10.48
CA ASP A 148 6.99 -3.01 -9.60
C ASP A 148 7.66 -1.89 -10.40
N VAL A 149 7.70 -0.67 -9.85
CA VAL A 149 8.17 0.54 -10.52
C VAL A 149 8.83 1.49 -9.51
N SER A 150 9.68 2.42 -9.99
CA SER A 150 10.16 3.54 -9.17
C SER A 150 9.13 4.67 -9.09
N TRP A 151 9.25 5.57 -8.10
CA TRP A 151 8.43 6.78 -8.06
C TRP A 151 8.58 7.61 -9.34
N ALA A 152 9.79 7.70 -9.90
CA ALA A 152 10.04 8.38 -11.16
C ALA A 152 9.32 7.69 -12.33
N GLY A 153 9.34 6.35 -12.39
CA GLY A 153 8.60 5.58 -13.37
C GLY A 153 7.09 5.73 -13.24
N PHE A 154 6.59 5.74 -12.00
CA PHE A 154 5.17 5.99 -11.73
C PHE A 154 4.74 7.40 -12.15
N ALA A 155 5.57 8.43 -11.87
CA ALA A 155 5.30 9.81 -12.32
C ALA A 155 5.24 9.91 -13.85
N ARG A 156 6.17 9.27 -14.58
CA ARG A 156 6.14 9.23 -16.05
C ARG A 156 4.85 8.64 -16.59
N GLU A 157 4.38 7.54 -16.00
CA GLU A 157 3.12 6.92 -16.41
C GLU A 157 1.91 7.83 -16.14
N ILE A 158 1.89 8.51 -14.98
CA ILE A 158 0.84 9.49 -14.66
C ILE A 158 0.78 10.59 -15.73
N PHE A 159 1.93 11.15 -16.12
CA PHE A 159 1.98 12.19 -17.14
C PHE A 159 1.61 11.67 -18.53
N ALA A 160 2.08 10.48 -18.90
CA ALA A 160 1.74 9.86 -20.18
C ALA A 160 0.23 9.63 -20.31
N GLN A 161 -0.43 9.03 -19.30
CA GLN A 161 -1.87 8.77 -19.36
C GLN A 161 -2.73 10.02 -19.18
N SER A 162 -2.20 11.10 -18.60
CA SER A 162 -2.91 12.37 -18.47
C SER A 162 -2.59 13.36 -19.59
N GLY A 163 -1.79 12.99 -20.59
CA GLY A 163 -1.43 13.86 -21.72
C GLY A 163 -0.64 15.11 -21.31
N ARG A 164 0.11 15.04 -20.18
CA ARG A 164 0.90 16.15 -19.67
C ARG A 164 2.37 16.03 -20.06
N GLU A 165 2.92 17.03 -20.68
CA GLU A 165 4.32 17.08 -21.10
C GLU A 165 5.21 17.63 -19.97
N VAL A 166 5.58 16.74 -19.02
CA VAL A 166 6.47 17.06 -17.89
C VAL A 166 7.71 16.19 -17.96
N ALA A 167 8.89 16.79 -18.05
CA ALA A 167 10.15 16.07 -18.00
C ALA A 167 10.43 15.55 -16.60
N VAL A 168 10.63 14.24 -16.44
CA VAL A 168 10.99 13.62 -15.16
C VAL A 168 12.50 13.34 -15.14
N GLN A 169 13.20 14.02 -14.22
CA GLN A 169 14.62 13.80 -13.94
C GLN A 169 14.78 12.86 -12.75
N ASP A 170 15.53 11.79 -12.95
CA ASP A 170 15.79 10.80 -11.90
C ASP A 170 16.78 11.33 -10.88
N ILE A 171 16.46 11.20 -9.62
CA ILE A 171 17.36 11.49 -8.50
C ILE A 171 17.40 10.31 -7.52
N PRO A 172 18.51 10.09 -6.83
CA PRO A 172 18.56 9.12 -5.74
C PRO A 172 17.90 9.67 -4.48
N THR A 173 17.49 8.76 -3.58
CA THR A 173 16.82 9.09 -2.32
C THR A 173 17.57 10.11 -1.46
N TYR A 174 18.91 10.03 -1.41
CA TYR A 174 19.71 10.96 -0.61
C TYR A 174 19.64 12.42 -1.13
N ALA A 175 19.31 12.63 -2.42
CA ALA A 175 19.13 13.95 -3.00
C ALA A 175 17.74 14.57 -2.68
N TYR A 176 16.85 13.79 -2.07
CA TYR A 176 15.53 14.25 -1.63
C TYR A 176 15.31 13.97 -0.13
N PRO A 177 15.94 14.74 0.76
CA PRO A 177 15.83 14.51 2.18
C PRO A 177 14.40 14.72 2.68
N THR A 178 13.91 13.75 3.44
CA THR A 178 12.59 13.79 4.09
C THR A 178 12.74 13.58 5.59
N PRO A 179 11.82 14.13 6.44
CA PRO A 179 11.90 13.95 7.90
C PRO A 179 11.86 12.48 8.34
N ALA A 180 11.17 11.63 7.58
CA ALA A 180 11.08 10.19 7.84
C ALA A 180 11.92 9.41 6.82
N LYS A 181 12.67 8.41 7.28
CA LYS A 181 13.32 7.44 6.41
C LYS A 181 12.27 6.64 5.65
N ARG A 182 12.45 6.54 4.33
CA ARG A 182 11.60 5.73 3.47
C ARG A 182 12.34 4.47 3.01
N PRO A 183 11.68 3.32 2.92
CA PRO A 183 12.30 2.10 2.41
C PRO A 183 12.70 2.29 0.94
N LEU A 184 13.88 1.79 0.56
CA LEU A 184 14.29 1.71 -0.85
C LEU A 184 13.55 0.58 -1.58
N ASN A 185 13.24 -0.50 -0.86
CA ASN A 185 12.55 -1.66 -1.38
C ASN A 185 11.18 -1.80 -0.69
N SER A 186 10.13 -1.51 -1.43
CA SER A 186 8.71 -1.67 -1.05
C SER A 186 8.02 -2.78 -1.86
N ARG A 187 8.80 -3.69 -2.48
CA ARG A 187 8.25 -4.83 -3.23
C ARG A 187 7.67 -5.85 -2.28
N LEU A 188 6.47 -6.30 -2.58
CA LEU A 188 5.72 -7.27 -1.79
C LEU A 188 5.43 -8.51 -2.64
N ASP A 189 5.78 -9.69 -2.13
CA ASP A 189 5.37 -10.97 -2.70
C ASP A 189 3.91 -11.25 -2.30
N CYS A 190 3.04 -11.30 -3.29
CA CYS A 190 1.60 -11.48 -3.11
C CYS A 190 1.14 -12.93 -3.38
N THR A 191 2.06 -13.86 -3.59
CA THR A 191 1.76 -15.25 -3.98
C THR A 191 0.88 -15.97 -2.94
N GLU A 192 1.07 -15.69 -1.64
CA GLU A 192 0.25 -16.31 -0.59
C GLU A 192 -1.21 -15.85 -0.66
N LEU A 193 -1.47 -14.58 -1.00
CA LEU A 193 -2.84 -14.07 -1.19
C LEU A 193 -3.51 -14.72 -2.41
N GLU A 194 -2.80 -14.81 -3.52
CA GLU A 194 -3.29 -15.44 -4.74
C GLU A 194 -3.62 -16.92 -4.51
N THR A 195 -2.74 -17.64 -3.81
CA THR A 195 -2.94 -19.04 -3.46
C THR A 195 -4.13 -19.25 -2.53
N ALA A 196 -4.26 -18.40 -1.50
CA ALA A 196 -5.29 -18.56 -0.46
C ALA A 196 -6.69 -18.12 -0.92
N PHE A 197 -6.78 -17.07 -1.75
CA PHE A 197 -8.06 -16.43 -2.09
C PHE A 197 -8.31 -16.29 -3.60
N GLY A 198 -7.40 -16.75 -4.45
CA GLY A 198 -7.52 -16.59 -5.90
C GLY A 198 -7.44 -15.12 -6.36
N ILE A 199 -6.76 -14.26 -5.61
CA ILE A 199 -6.69 -12.81 -5.88
C ILE A 199 -5.28 -12.46 -6.39
N PRO A 200 -5.09 -12.26 -7.69
CA PRO A 200 -3.80 -11.88 -8.27
C PRO A 200 -3.48 -10.40 -7.99
N ARG A 201 -2.22 -10.02 -8.18
CA ARG A 201 -1.78 -8.62 -8.16
C ARG A 201 -2.54 -7.80 -9.23
N PRO A 202 -3.07 -6.60 -8.90
CA PRO A 202 -3.74 -5.76 -9.88
C PRO A 202 -2.73 -5.09 -10.82
N ASP A 203 -3.11 -4.90 -12.08
CA ASP A 203 -2.40 -3.99 -12.98
C ASP A 203 -2.68 -2.54 -12.56
N TRP A 204 -1.70 -1.90 -11.90
CA TRP A 204 -1.86 -0.54 -11.42
C TRP A 204 -2.00 0.49 -12.56
N ARG A 205 -1.54 0.19 -13.80
CA ARG A 205 -1.72 1.09 -14.94
C ARG A 205 -3.17 1.18 -15.35
N ALA A 206 -3.87 0.04 -15.37
CA ALA A 206 -5.31 0.01 -15.59
C ALA A 206 -6.08 0.73 -14.45
N GLY A 207 -5.62 0.56 -13.20
CA GLY A 207 -6.15 1.29 -12.05
C GLY A 207 -5.92 2.79 -12.14
N LEU A 208 -4.74 3.22 -12.60
CA LEU A 208 -4.40 4.62 -12.83
C LEU A 208 -5.32 5.26 -13.89
N SER A 209 -5.55 4.57 -15.01
CA SER A 209 -6.49 5.05 -16.05
C SER A 209 -7.89 5.34 -15.50
N LYS A 210 -8.41 4.45 -14.64
CA LYS A 210 -9.70 4.65 -13.97
C LYS A 210 -9.68 5.89 -13.06
N VAL A 211 -8.62 6.04 -12.26
CA VAL A 211 -8.47 7.19 -11.36
C VAL A 211 -8.36 8.51 -12.13
N LEU A 212 -7.59 8.53 -13.23
CA LEU A 212 -7.48 9.73 -14.09
C LEU A 212 -8.81 10.08 -14.75
N THR A 213 -9.58 9.09 -15.20
CA THR A 213 -10.91 9.29 -15.75
C THR A 213 -11.87 9.88 -14.70
N GLU A 214 -11.88 9.35 -13.49
CA GLU A 214 -12.69 9.86 -12.39
C GLU A 214 -12.33 11.31 -11.98
N LEU A 215 -11.04 11.67 -12.10
CA LEU A 215 -10.54 13.02 -11.87
C LEU A 215 -10.79 13.98 -13.06
N GLY A 216 -11.30 13.51 -14.20
CA GLY A 216 -11.39 14.29 -15.43
C GLY A 216 -10.03 14.69 -16.00
N ALA A 217 -8.99 13.91 -15.74
CA ALA A 217 -7.60 14.20 -16.08
C ALA A 217 -6.98 13.18 -17.06
N ALA A 218 -7.77 12.27 -17.61
CA ALA A 218 -7.32 11.34 -18.65
C ALA A 218 -7.09 12.10 -19.98
N SER A 219 -6.04 11.72 -20.73
CA SER A 219 -5.87 12.19 -22.11
C SER A 219 -6.98 11.62 -23.00
N SER A 220 -7.46 12.45 -23.90
CA SER A 220 -8.46 12.06 -24.91
C SER A 220 -7.89 11.08 -25.92
#